data_95fc995e6db908067b8719bb037e404d
#
_entry.id   95fc995e6db908067b8719bb037e404d
#
_cell.length_a   1.000
_cell.length_b   1.000
_cell.length_c   1.000
_cell.angle_alpha   90.00
_cell.angle_beta   90.00
_cell.angle_gamma   90.00
#
_symmetry.space_group_name_H-M   'P 1'
#
loop_
_entity.id
_entity.type
_entity.pdbx_description
1 polymer ?
#
loop_
_entity_poly.entity_id
_entity_poly.type
_entity_poly.pdbx_seq_one_letter_code
_entity_poly.pdbx_strand_id
1 'polypeptide(L)'
;MLLSSMAKHDPNLDRIFQALSDPTRRAMLARIGKGALPVSELARPTGMALPTILRHLSVLEGAQLITTEKQGRTRMCAARPEILAATEGWLAAQRALWEARTDRLEALLQTLTEKDG
;
A
#
# COMPACT_ATOMS: atom_id res chain seq x y z
N MET A 1 -9.03 -8.10 24.94
CA MET A 1 -7.69 -7.52 24.80
C MET A 1 -6.93 -8.20 23.69
N LEU A 2 -6.75 -9.50 23.79
CA LEU A 2 -6.13 -10.23 22.70
C LEU A 2 -6.92 -10.09 21.41
N LEU A 3 -8.24 -10.13 21.50
CA LEU A 3 -9.10 -9.97 20.33
C LEU A 3 -8.92 -8.60 19.70
N SER A 4 -8.73 -7.58 20.51
CA SER A 4 -8.51 -6.22 20.00
C SER A 4 -7.19 -6.14 19.24
N SER A 5 -6.14 -6.75 19.75
CA SER A 5 -4.85 -6.82 19.07
C SER A 5 -4.95 -7.60 17.77
N MET A 6 -5.66 -8.71 17.80
CA MET A 6 -5.84 -9.53 16.60
C MET A 6 -6.68 -8.84 15.56
N ALA A 7 -7.69 -8.08 15.99
CA ALA A 7 -8.51 -7.32 15.06
C ALA A 7 -7.73 -6.23 14.34
N LYS A 8 -6.67 -5.73 14.98
CA LYS A 8 -5.80 -4.73 14.36
C LYS A 8 -4.80 -5.36 13.39
N HIS A 9 -4.63 -6.66 13.45
CA HIS A 9 -3.76 -7.38 12.55
C HIS A 9 -4.56 -7.80 11.33
N ASP A 10 -4.57 -6.94 10.34
CA ASP A 10 -5.28 -7.17 9.10
C ASP A 10 -4.37 -7.93 8.13
N PRO A 11 -4.69 -9.20 7.80
CA PRO A 11 -3.86 -9.96 6.87
C PRO A 11 -3.72 -9.30 5.50
N ASN A 12 -4.75 -8.58 5.06
CA ASN A 12 -4.66 -7.88 3.79
C ASN A 12 -3.69 -6.71 3.85
N LEU A 13 -3.64 -6.02 4.98
CA LEU A 13 -2.67 -4.93 5.19
C LEU A 13 -1.25 -5.46 5.09
N ASP A 14 -0.98 -6.62 5.68
CA ASP A 14 0.33 -7.26 5.57
C ASP A 14 0.68 -7.56 4.12
N ARG A 15 -0.27 -8.07 3.35
CA ARG A 15 -0.07 -8.38 1.94
C ARG A 15 0.19 -7.12 1.12
N ILE A 16 -0.51 -6.03 1.45
CA ILE A 16 -0.31 -4.75 0.78
C ILE A 16 1.12 -4.27 0.99
N PHE A 17 1.59 -4.24 2.22
CA PHE A 17 2.95 -3.79 2.51
C PHE A 17 3.99 -4.71 1.88
N GLN A 18 3.75 -6.01 1.89
CA GLN A 18 4.65 -6.95 1.23
C GLN A 18 4.69 -6.70 -0.27
N ALA A 19 3.55 -6.50 -0.89
CA ALA A 19 3.48 -6.21 -2.33
C ALA A 19 4.23 -4.92 -2.67
N LEU A 20 4.10 -3.90 -1.82
CA LEU A 20 4.72 -2.61 -2.04
C LEU A 20 6.20 -2.56 -1.64
N SER A 21 6.73 -3.62 -1.06
CA SER A 21 8.14 -3.66 -0.63
C SER A 21 9.11 -3.85 -1.80
N ASP A 22 8.62 -4.16 -2.98
CA ASP A 22 9.44 -4.38 -4.15
C ASP A 22 9.34 -3.22 -5.14
N PRO A 23 10.47 -2.65 -5.61
CA PRO A 23 10.41 -1.49 -6.51
C PRO A 23 9.76 -1.80 -7.87
N THR A 24 9.94 -3.02 -8.38
CA THR A 24 9.32 -3.40 -9.64
C THR A 24 7.81 -3.41 -9.51
N ARG A 25 7.30 -3.98 -8.42
CA ARG A 25 5.86 -4.00 -8.18
C ARG A 25 5.30 -2.61 -7.99
N ARG A 26 6.02 -1.72 -7.29
CA ARG A 26 5.58 -0.33 -7.14
C ARG A 26 5.50 0.37 -8.50
N ALA A 27 6.49 0.14 -9.37
CA ALA A 27 6.49 0.73 -10.70
C ALA A 27 5.33 0.21 -11.55
N MET A 28 5.05 -1.08 -11.47
CA MET A 28 3.92 -1.68 -12.20
C MET A 28 2.61 -1.11 -11.71
N LEU A 29 2.44 -1.01 -10.40
CA LEU A 29 1.23 -0.44 -9.82
C LEU A 29 1.02 1.01 -10.24
N ALA A 30 2.09 1.80 -10.29
CA ALA A 30 2.01 3.19 -10.72
C ALA A 30 1.53 3.30 -12.17
N ARG A 31 2.01 2.42 -13.03
CA ARG A 31 1.60 2.41 -14.43
C ARG A 31 0.13 1.99 -14.58
N ILE A 32 -0.27 0.94 -13.87
CA ILE A 32 -1.66 0.47 -13.89
C ILE A 32 -2.60 1.53 -13.33
N GLY A 33 -2.14 2.31 -12.36
CA GLY A 33 -2.92 3.39 -11.77
C GLY A 33 -3.27 4.50 -12.74
N LYS A 34 -2.52 4.64 -13.82
CA LYS A 34 -2.81 5.64 -14.86
C LYS A 34 -3.86 5.16 -15.86
N GLY A 35 -4.15 3.87 -15.85
CA GLY A 35 -5.13 3.25 -16.73
C GLY A 35 -4.85 1.77 -16.86
N ALA A 36 -5.89 0.99 -17.12
CA ALA A 36 -5.73 -0.45 -17.28
C ALA A 36 -4.76 -0.75 -18.43
N LEU A 37 -3.93 -1.76 -18.23
CA LEU A 37 -2.88 -2.14 -19.19
C LEU A 37 -2.86 -3.65 -19.35
N PRO A 38 -2.57 -4.13 -20.58
CA PRO A 38 -2.34 -5.56 -20.78
C PRO A 38 -0.99 -5.97 -20.16
N VAL A 39 -0.89 -7.24 -19.78
CA VAL A 39 0.35 -7.79 -19.22
C VAL A 39 1.54 -7.51 -20.11
N SER A 40 1.36 -7.64 -21.44
CA SER A 40 2.45 -7.42 -22.41
C SER A 40 3.03 -6.01 -22.32
N GLU A 41 2.19 -5.02 -22.08
CA GLU A 41 2.65 -3.64 -21.95
C GLU A 41 3.40 -3.41 -20.63
N LEU A 42 2.97 -4.10 -19.58
CA LEU A 42 3.68 -4.04 -18.30
C LEU A 42 5.04 -4.72 -18.37
N ALA A 43 5.13 -5.80 -19.13
CA ALA A 43 6.36 -6.57 -19.24
C ALA A 43 7.42 -5.89 -20.10
N ARG A 44 6.98 -5.21 -21.16
CA ARG A 44 7.88 -4.69 -22.21
C ARG A 44 9.05 -3.87 -21.68
N PRO A 45 8.84 -2.84 -20.86
CA PRO A 45 9.96 -2.00 -20.42
C PRO A 45 10.85 -2.64 -19.36
N THR A 46 10.45 -3.76 -18.78
CA THR A 46 11.19 -4.37 -17.67
C THR A 46 12.34 -5.26 -18.14
N GLY A 47 12.24 -5.81 -19.34
CA GLY A 47 13.18 -6.82 -19.80
C GLY A 47 13.11 -8.13 -19.04
N MET A 48 12.15 -8.28 -18.15
CA MET A 48 11.99 -9.49 -17.34
C MET A 48 11.25 -10.57 -18.11
N ALA A 49 11.54 -11.83 -17.76
CA ALA A 49 10.84 -12.96 -18.33
C ALA A 49 9.37 -12.96 -17.88
N LEU A 50 8.50 -13.45 -18.75
CA LEU A 50 7.07 -13.46 -18.47
C LEU A 50 6.70 -14.13 -17.14
N PRO A 51 7.28 -15.29 -16.76
CA PRO A 51 6.96 -15.89 -15.47
C PRO A 51 7.25 -14.99 -14.28
N THR A 52 8.31 -14.18 -14.36
CA THR A 52 8.65 -13.22 -13.31
C THR A 52 7.61 -12.11 -13.23
N ILE A 53 7.19 -11.60 -14.38
CA ILE A 53 6.13 -10.57 -14.46
C ILE A 53 4.83 -11.11 -13.84
N LEU A 54 4.45 -12.32 -14.22
CA LEU A 54 3.22 -12.93 -13.72
C LEU A 54 3.27 -13.14 -12.21
N ARG A 55 4.45 -13.45 -11.67
CA ARG A 55 4.62 -13.59 -10.22
C ARG A 55 4.42 -12.27 -9.51
N HIS A 56 4.99 -11.18 -10.03
CA HIS A 56 4.78 -9.84 -9.47
C HIS A 56 3.31 -9.44 -9.51
N LEU A 57 2.65 -9.69 -10.63
CA LEU A 57 1.23 -9.38 -10.76
C LEU A 57 0.38 -10.22 -9.80
N SER A 58 0.74 -11.48 -9.59
CA SER A 58 0.05 -12.35 -8.65
C SER A 58 0.16 -11.82 -7.22
N VAL A 59 1.30 -11.28 -6.83
CA VAL A 59 1.48 -10.69 -5.50
C VAL A 59 0.61 -9.45 -5.34
N LEU A 60 0.57 -8.59 -6.36
CA LEU A 60 -0.28 -7.40 -6.36
C LEU A 60 -1.75 -7.76 -6.30
N GLU A 61 -2.16 -8.76 -7.07
CA GLU A 61 -3.55 -9.22 -7.10
C GLU A 61 -3.93 -9.88 -5.78
N GLY A 62 -3.03 -10.65 -5.18
CA GLY A 62 -3.25 -11.26 -3.87
C GLY A 62 -3.44 -10.25 -2.76
N ALA A 63 -2.82 -9.08 -2.89
CA ALA A 63 -3.02 -7.96 -1.96
C ALA A 63 -4.25 -7.14 -2.32
N GLN A 64 -4.98 -7.50 -3.37
CA GLN A 64 -6.18 -6.81 -3.86
C GLN A 64 -5.90 -5.40 -4.38
N LEU A 65 -4.64 -5.11 -4.69
CA LEU A 65 -4.26 -3.80 -5.23
C LEU A 65 -4.64 -3.66 -6.70
N ILE A 66 -4.73 -4.77 -7.40
CA ILE A 66 -5.14 -4.82 -8.80
C ILE A 66 -6.08 -5.99 -9.01
N THR A 67 -6.82 -5.93 -10.12
CA THR A 67 -7.54 -7.08 -10.65
C THR A 67 -6.95 -7.41 -12.01
N THR A 68 -7.02 -8.69 -12.38
CA THR A 68 -6.66 -9.09 -13.73
C THR A 68 -7.86 -9.81 -14.35
N GLU A 69 -8.10 -9.54 -15.62
CA GLU A 69 -9.23 -10.08 -16.32
C GLU A 69 -8.84 -10.44 -17.74
N LYS A 70 -9.20 -11.64 -18.15
CA LYS A 70 -8.92 -12.07 -19.51
C LYS A 70 -9.97 -11.49 -20.45
N GLN A 71 -9.51 -10.75 -21.45
CA GLN A 71 -10.34 -10.16 -22.48
C GLN A 71 -9.84 -10.67 -23.83
N GLY A 72 -10.51 -11.70 -24.35
CA GLY A 72 -10.03 -12.38 -25.54
C GLY A 72 -8.73 -13.10 -25.26
N ARG A 73 -7.68 -12.76 -26.01
CA ARG A 73 -6.34 -13.33 -25.80
C ARG A 73 -5.48 -12.49 -24.89
N THR A 74 -6.01 -11.37 -24.40
CA THR A 74 -5.28 -10.40 -23.63
C THR A 74 -5.70 -10.46 -22.17
N ARG A 75 -4.73 -10.43 -21.27
CA ARG A 75 -5.03 -10.30 -19.84
C ARG A 75 -4.81 -8.86 -19.44
N MET A 76 -5.88 -8.20 -19.03
CA MET A 76 -5.85 -6.80 -18.64
C MET A 76 -5.68 -6.68 -17.13
N CYS A 77 -4.87 -5.70 -16.72
CA CYS A 77 -4.66 -5.40 -15.31
C CYS A 77 -5.23 -4.02 -15.01
N ALA A 78 -6.01 -3.92 -13.95
CA ALA A 78 -6.63 -2.68 -13.53
C ALA A 78 -6.40 -2.44 -12.05
N ALA A 79 -6.19 -1.18 -11.66
CA ALA A 79 -5.98 -0.82 -10.27
C ALA A 79 -7.28 -0.85 -9.48
N ARG A 80 -7.14 -1.09 -8.18
CA ARG A 80 -8.25 -0.98 -7.23
C ARG A 80 -7.90 0.12 -6.24
N PRO A 81 -8.22 1.39 -6.57
CA PRO A 81 -7.81 2.53 -5.75
C PRO A 81 -8.36 2.51 -4.32
N GLU A 82 -9.52 1.87 -4.12
CA GLU A 82 -10.13 1.77 -2.79
C GLU A 82 -9.25 1.02 -1.80
N ILE A 83 -8.41 0.12 -2.28
CA ILE A 83 -7.49 -0.63 -1.41
C ILE A 83 -6.35 0.27 -0.94
N LEU A 84 -5.82 1.11 -1.82
CA LEU A 84 -4.82 2.10 -1.43
C LEU A 84 -5.40 3.12 -0.47
N ALA A 85 -6.65 3.52 -0.67
CA ALA A 85 -7.32 4.45 0.23
C ALA A 85 -7.42 3.89 1.64
N ALA A 86 -7.74 2.61 1.77
CA ALA A 86 -7.80 1.95 3.08
C ALA A 86 -6.42 1.93 3.75
N THR A 87 -5.37 1.67 2.97
CA THR A 87 -3.99 1.67 3.47
C THR A 87 -3.58 3.06 3.93
N GLU A 88 -3.92 4.07 3.16
CA GLU A 88 -3.66 5.46 3.49
C GLU A 88 -4.34 5.85 4.78
N GLY A 89 -5.59 5.38 5.00
CA GLY A 89 -6.31 5.61 6.24
C GLY A 89 -5.58 5.05 7.44
N TRP A 90 -5.00 3.85 7.33
CA TRP A 90 -4.22 3.27 8.40
C TRP A 90 -2.98 4.12 8.71
N LEU A 91 -2.27 4.53 7.66
CA LEU A 91 -1.08 5.37 7.82
C LEU A 91 -1.42 6.72 8.45
N ALA A 92 -2.52 7.33 8.01
CA ALA A 92 -2.98 8.61 8.55
C ALA A 92 -3.33 8.48 10.03
N ALA A 93 -3.95 7.38 10.44
CA ALA A 93 -4.27 7.12 11.83
C ALA A 93 -3.00 7.01 12.68
N GLN A 94 -1.97 6.32 12.17
CA GLN A 94 -0.70 6.22 12.88
C GLN A 94 -0.05 7.59 13.04
N ARG A 95 -0.02 8.36 11.96
CA ARG A 95 0.56 9.70 11.99
C ARG A 95 -0.15 10.59 13.01
N ALA A 96 -1.48 10.53 13.03
CA ALA A 96 -2.27 11.32 13.97
C ALA A 96 -1.94 10.98 15.42
N LEU A 97 -1.72 9.70 15.72
CA LEU A 97 -1.32 9.27 17.06
C LEU A 97 0.06 9.84 17.43
N TRP A 98 1.01 9.79 16.52
CA TRP A 98 2.35 10.30 16.76
C TRP A 98 2.34 11.81 16.95
N GLU A 99 1.59 12.53 16.11
CA GLU A 99 1.47 13.98 16.20
C GLU A 99 0.82 14.40 17.51
N ALA A 100 -0.25 13.71 17.93
CA ALA A 100 -0.91 14.01 19.20
C ALA A 100 0.03 13.81 20.38
N ARG A 101 0.90 12.78 20.31
CA ARG A 101 1.87 12.53 21.35
C ARG A 101 2.92 13.65 21.41
N THR A 102 3.38 14.09 20.25
CA THR A 102 4.35 15.17 20.15
C THR A 102 3.75 16.48 20.67
N ASP A 103 2.52 16.76 20.30
CA ASP A 103 1.81 17.98 20.76
C ASP A 103 1.67 18.01 22.26
N ARG A 104 1.34 16.85 22.86
CA ARG A 104 1.22 16.77 24.32
C ARG A 104 2.57 17.01 25.00
N LEU A 105 3.63 16.49 24.42
CA LEU A 105 4.97 16.69 24.96
C LEU A 105 5.37 18.16 24.88
N GLU A 106 5.12 18.81 23.77
CA GLU A 106 5.39 20.23 23.59
C GLU A 106 4.62 21.08 24.60
N ALA A 107 3.33 20.77 24.79
CA ALA A 107 2.50 21.49 25.75
C ALA A 107 3.07 21.34 27.17
N LEU A 108 3.51 20.14 27.53
CA LEU A 108 4.12 19.90 28.82
C LEU A 108 5.41 20.69 29.00
N LEU A 109 6.25 20.70 27.97
CA LEU A 109 7.53 21.44 28.03
C LEU A 109 7.28 22.93 28.16
N GLN A 110 6.29 23.46 27.46
CA GLN A 110 5.93 24.87 27.58
C GLN A 110 5.47 25.20 29.00
N THR A 111 4.65 24.35 29.59
CA THR A 111 4.16 24.51 30.96
C THR A 111 5.34 24.56 31.94
N LEU A 112 6.30 23.66 31.77
CA LEU A 112 7.47 23.62 32.65
C LEU A 112 8.33 24.86 32.47
N THR A 113 8.50 25.33 31.25
CA THR A 113 9.27 26.54 30.95
C THR A 113 8.61 27.76 31.56
N GLU A 114 7.29 27.87 31.48
CA GLU A 114 6.55 28.97 32.04
C GLU A 114 6.66 29.02 33.55
N LYS A 115 6.67 27.84 34.22
CA LYS A 115 6.82 27.78 35.66
C LYS A 115 8.19 28.23 36.13
N ASP A 116 9.20 27.95 35.33
CA ASP A 116 10.58 28.31 35.66
C ASP A 116 10.88 29.76 35.34
N GLY A 117 10.07 30.36 34.47
CA GLY A 117 10.21 31.76 34.12
C GLY A 117 9.46 32.64 35.08
#